data_ea605b21b4b1c96aa1e5958b964074db
#
_entry.id   ea605b21b4b1c96aa1e5958b964074db
#
_cell.length_a   1.000
_cell.length_b   1.000
_cell.length_c   1.000
_cell.angle_alpha   90.00
_cell.angle_beta   90.00
_cell.angle_gamma   90.00
#
_symmetry.space_group_name_H-M   'P 1'
#
loop_
_entity.id
_entity.type
_entity.pdbx_description
1 polymer ?
#
loop_
_entity_poly.entity_id
_entity_poly.type
_entity_poly.pdbx_seq_one_letter_code
_entity_poly.pdbx_strand_id
1 'polypeptide(L)'
;MDQLLSTLAIAIAAFASTNIDDLFLLSSLFVDSEFRTQSVIVGQFLGMSVLVLISILAALFTITIPRGWIGLLGFAPLFLGINRLWKLLNRRPEKSQTTGNGRDFVGKERVRFAWARSEVLLATLLTVANGGDNLSVYIPLFSVQRESMPFYALVFAMMTALWCLFGYHLTTHRIWRDRLKRYGRFVIPFILIAIGLNVLSLRPSQILKNL
;
A
#
# COMPACT_ATOMS: atom_id res chain seq x y z
N MET A 1 2.85 -27.02 2.30
CA MET A 1 2.23 -26.39 1.12
C MET A 1 1.25 -25.30 1.56
N ASP A 2 0.42 -25.56 2.55
CA ASP A 2 -0.61 -24.62 3.06
C ASP A 2 -0.06 -23.31 3.65
N GLN A 3 1.10 -23.35 4.32
CA GLN A 3 1.74 -22.15 4.85
C GLN A 3 2.24 -21.20 3.74
N LEU A 4 2.81 -21.73 2.67
CA LEU A 4 3.25 -20.90 1.53
C LEU A 4 2.08 -20.25 0.81
N LEU A 5 0.99 -21.00 0.62
CA LEU A 5 -0.23 -20.47 -0.01
C LEU A 5 -0.88 -19.38 0.85
N SER A 6 -0.94 -19.58 2.16
CA SER A 6 -1.48 -18.54 3.07
C SER A 6 -0.60 -17.29 3.11
N THR A 7 0.73 -17.44 3.14
CA THR A 7 1.66 -16.31 3.10
C THR A 7 1.55 -15.55 1.77
N LEU A 8 1.43 -16.26 0.65
CA LEU A 8 1.24 -15.66 -0.66
C LEU A 8 -0.10 -14.88 -0.73
N ALA A 9 -1.18 -15.49 -0.23
CA ALA A 9 -2.49 -14.84 -0.21
C ALA A 9 -2.47 -13.55 0.64
N ILE A 10 -1.83 -13.58 1.81
CA ILE A 10 -1.67 -12.41 2.67
C ILE A 10 -0.82 -11.34 1.97
N ALA A 11 0.28 -11.72 1.31
CA ALA A 11 1.14 -10.81 0.58
C ALA A 11 0.37 -10.06 -0.53
N ILE A 12 -0.36 -10.81 -1.36
CA ILE A 12 -1.17 -10.25 -2.44
C ILE A 12 -2.27 -9.34 -1.88
N ALA A 13 -2.99 -9.79 -0.84
CA ALA A 13 -4.05 -9.02 -0.22
C ALA A 13 -3.53 -7.72 0.43
N ALA A 14 -2.40 -7.80 1.15
CA ALA A 14 -1.75 -6.64 1.75
C ALA A 14 -1.35 -5.62 0.68
N PHE A 15 -0.63 -6.06 -0.36
CA PHE A 15 -0.21 -5.20 -1.45
C PHE A 15 -1.42 -4.58 -2.18
N ALA A 16 -2.38 -5.40 -2.61
CA ALA A 16 -3.52 -4.91 -3.36
C ALA A 16 -4.37 -3.91 -2.58
N SER A 17 -4.58 -4.15 -1.27
CA SER A 17 -5.39 -3.26 -0.43
C SER A 17 -4.79 -1.88 -0.19
N THR A 18 -3.45 -1.79 -0.19
CA THR A 18 -2.74 -0.54 0.06
C THR A 18 -2.37 0.21 -1.22
N ASN A 19 -2.22 -0.49 -2.35
CA ASN A 19 -1.75 0.10 -3.60
C ASN A 19 -2.85 0.33 -4.66
N ILE A 20 -4.14 0.18 -4.32
CA ILE A 20 -5.20 0.43 -5.30
C ILE A 20 -5.26 1.92 -5.69
N ASP A 21 -4.93 2.81 -4.76
CA ASP A 21 -4.86 4.25 -5.00
C ASP A 21 -3.66 4.58 -5.92
N ASP A 22 -2.58 3.81 -5.83
CA ASP A 22 -1.42 3.92 -6.72
C ASP A 22 -1.75 3.63 -8.18
N LEU A 23 -2.74 2.77 -8.48
CA LEU A 23 -3.18 2.55 -9.86
C LEU A 23 -3.72 3.83 -10.50
N PHE A 24 -4.39 4.67 -9.70
CA PHE A 24 -4.91 5.96 -10.21
C PHE A 24 -3.79 6.98 -10.38
N LEU A 25 -2.83 7.00 -9.44
CA LEU A 25 -1.63 7.81 -9.54
C LEU A 25 -0.83 7.41 -10.78
N LEU A 26 -0.51 6.12 -10.94
CA LEU A 26 0.20 5.57 -12.10
C LEU A 26 -0.51 5.90 -13.42
N SER A 27 -1.84 5.65 -13.50
CA SER A 27 -2.62 5.98 -14.69
C SER A 27 -2.52 7.47 -15.04
N SER A 28 -2.45 8.35 -14.04
CA SER A 28 -2.34 9.79 -14.24
C SER A 28 -0.96 10.18 -14.73
N LEU A 29 0.11 9.56 -14.17
CA LEU A 29 1.48 9.77 -14.61
C LEU A 29 1.71 9.25 -16.03
N PHE A 30 1.14 8.10 -16.39
CA PHE A 30 1.26 7.55 -17.75
C PHE A 30 0.54 8.39 -18.82
N VAL A 31 -0.48 9.17 -18.44
CA VAL A 31 -1.19 10.08 -19.37
C VAL A 31 -0.53 11.45 -19.45
N ASP A 32 0.29 11.80 -18.47
CA ASP A 32 0.95 13.10 -18.40
C ASP A 32 2.11 13.15 -19.41
N SER A 33 2.05 14.06 -20.37
CA SER A 33 3.03 14.21 -21.45
C SER A 33 4.44 14.62 -20.97
N GLU A 34 4.56 15.07 -19.75
CA GLU A 34 5.85 15.45 -19.16
C GLU A 34 6.60 14.24 -18.58
N PHE A 35 5.99 13.05 -18.51
CA PHE A 35 6.61 11.83 -18.01
C PHE A 35 6.79 10.81 -19.12
N ARG A 36 7.99 10.26 -19.23
CA ARG A 36 8.24 9.07 -20.05
C ARG A 36 7.75 7.83 -19.31
N THR A 37 7.10 6.91 -20.01
CA THR A 37 6.61 5.64 -19.44
C THR A 37 7.70 4.90 -18.65
N GLN A 38 8.92 4.85 -19.17
CA GLN A 38 10.05 4.21 -18.47
C GLN A 38 10.39 4.92 -17.16
N SER A 39 10.37 6.26 -17.14
CA SER A 39 10.64 7.05 -15.93
C SER A 39 9.60 6.79 -14.84
N VAL A 40 8.34 6.64 -15.22
CA VAL A 40 7.25 6.29 -14.30
C VAL A 40 7.45 4.90 -13.71
N ILE A 41 7.76 3.90 -14.56
CA ILE A 41 7.99 2.52 -14.10
C ILE A 41 9.18 2.46 -13.13
N VAL A 42 10.32 3.04 -13.51
CA VAL A 42 11.50 3.05 -12.64
C VAL A 42 11.23 3.80 -11.34
N GLY A 43 10.56 4.94 -11.42
CA GLY A 43 10.17 5.73 -10.24
C GLY A 43 9.24 4.96 -9.29
N GLN A 44 8.27 4.20 -9.82
CA GLN A 44 7.39 3.35 -9.04
C GLN A 44 8.16 2.23 -8.32
N PHE A 45 9.06 1.54 -9.02
CA PHE A 45 9.90 0.51 -8.40
C PHE A 45 10.81 1.07 -7.30
N LEU A 46 11.44 2.23 -7.54
CA LEU A 46 12.27 2.89 -6.53
C LEU A 46 11.43 3.33 -5.33
N GLY A 47 10.26 3.93 -5.55
CA GLY A 47 9.36 4.34 -4.48
C GLY A 47 8.90 3.16 -3.62
N MET A 48 8.46 2.07 -4.26
CA MET A 48 8.08 0.85 -3.55
C MET A 48 9.25 0.21 -2.80
N SER A 49 10.45 0.20 -3.39
CA SER A 49 11.65 -0.31 -2.73
C SER A 49 11.98 0.50 -1.47
N VAL A 50 11.84 1.82 -1.52
CA VAL A 50 12.03 2.69 -0.35
C VAL A 50 10.99 2.38 0.73
N LEU A 51 9.70 2.23 0.38
CA LEU A 51 8.63 1.90 1.33
C LEU A 51 8.85 0.54 1.99
N VAL A 52 9.22 -0.49 1.20
CA VAL A 52 9.54 -1.82 1.70
C VAL A 52 10.75 -1.76 2.62
N LEU A 53 11.81 -1.06 2.23
CA LEU A 53 13.03 -0.91 3.04
C LEU A 53 12.73 -0.22 4.37
N ILE A 54 12.00 0.89 4.36
CA ILE A 54 11.57 1.58 5.59
C ILE A 54 10.75 0.64 6.47
N SER A 55 9.84 -0.14 5.87
CA SER A 55 9.00 -1.08 6.61
C SER A 55 9.81 -2.21 7.24
N ILE A 56 10.83 -2.74 6.52
CA ILE A 56 11.75 -3.76 7.05
C ILE A 56 12.57 -3.16 8.19
N LEU A 57 13.17 -1.99 8.02
CA LEU A 57 13.94 -1.33 9.06
C LEU A 57 13.09 -1.07 10.30
N ALA A 58 11.90 -0.51 10.13
CA ALA A 58 10.97 -0.30 11.23
C ALA A 58 10.58 -1.61 11.93
N ALA A 59 10.32 -2.67 11.17
CA ALA A 59 10.02 -3.99 11.71
C ALA A 59 11.21 -4.60 12.48
N LEU A 60 12.45 -4.36 12.05
CA LEU A 60 13.65 -4.78 12.77
C LEU A 60 13.81 -4.04 14.11
N PHE A 61 13.50 -2.75 14.16
CA PHE A 61 13.49 -2.00 15.41
C PHE A 61 12.49 -2.56 16.43
N THR A 62 11.44 -3.26 16.01
CA THR A 62 10.50 -3.91 16.94
C THR A 62 11.12 -5.10 17.70
N ILE A 63 12.38 -5.51 17.40
CA ILE A 63 13.10 -6.55 18.14
C ILE A 63 13.32 -6.14 19.59
N THR A 64 13.54 -4.86 19.84
CA THR A 64 13.75 -4.30 21.18
C THR A 64 12.45 -4.18 21.98
N ILE A 65 11.31 -4.30 21.32
CA ILE A 65 9.99 -4.17 21.94
C ILE A 65 9.53 -5.55 22.45
N PRO A 66 9.05 -5.66 23.70
CA PRO A 66 8.50 -6.91 24.21
C PRO A 66 7.44 -7.50 23.26
N ARG A 67 7.52 -8.81 23.02
CA ARG A 67 6.71 -9.51 22.02
C ARG A 67 5.20 -9.27 22.14
N GLY A 68 4.69 -9.01 23.34
CA GLY A 68 3.27 -8.68 23.58
C GLY A 68 2.82 -7.35 22.93
N TRP A 69 3.74 -6.38 22.81
CA TRP A 69 3.43 -5.06 22.25
C TRP A 69 3.40 -5.04 20.72
N ILE A 70 4.06 -6.01 20.07
CA ILE A 70 4.10 -6.07 18.60
C ILE A 70 2.69 -6.32 18.01
N GLY A 71 1.84 -7.06 18.74
CA GLY A 71 0.43 -7.24 18.36
C GLY A 71 -0.33 -5.91 18.24
N LEU A 72 0.03 -4.89 19.02
CA LEU A 72 -0.60 -3.56 18.95
C LEU A 72 -0.38 -2.87 17.58
N LEU A 73 0.66 -3.26 16.83
CA LEU A 73 0.86 -2.75 15.47
C LEU A 73 -0.30 -3.15 14.53
N GLY A 74 -1.03 -4.23 14.84
CA GLY A 74 -2.24 -4.62 14.12
C GLY A 74 -3.39 -3.62 14.23
N PHE A 75 -3.36 -2.71 15.25
CA PHE A 75 -4.34 -1.64 15.33
C PHE A 75 -4.21 -0.63 14.19
N ALA A 76 -3.04 -0.45 13.59
CA ALA A 76 -2.85 0.49 12.49
C ALA A 76 -3.70 0.12 11.25
N PRO A 77 -3.56 -1.08 10.64
CA PRO A 77 -4.41 -1.47 9.52
C PRO A 77 -5.87 -1.64 9.93
N LEU A 78 -6.16 -2.06 11.17
CA LEU A 78 -7.52 -2.17 11.68
C LEU A 78 -8.20 -0.79 11.75
N PHE A 79 -7.53 0.20 12.32
CA PHE A 79 -8.04 1.57 12.40
C PHE A 79 -8.27 2.18 11.01
N LEU A 80 -7.34 1.99 10.08
CA LEU A 80 -7.51 2.44 8.69
C LEU A 80 -8.71 1.77 8.02
N GLY A 81 -8.87 0.46 8.19
CA GLY A 81 -10.00 -0.28 7.66
C GLY A 81 -11.34 0.22 8.21
N ILE A 82 -11.43 0.40 9.53
CA ILE A 82 -12.63 0.93 10.21
C ILE A 82 -12.91 2.37 9.75
N ASN A 83 -11.90 3.23 9.68
CA ASN A 83 -12.07 4.62 9.25
C ASN A 83 -12.54 4.70 7.79
N ARG A 84 -11.99 3.88 6.89
CA ARG A 84 -12.46 3.78 5.50
C ARG A 84 -13.90 3.25 5.43
N LEU A 85 -14.26 2.25 6.24
CA LEU A 85 -15.62 1.72 6.33
C LEU A 85 -16.60 2.78 6.87
N TRP A 86 -16.22 3.49 7.93
CA TRP A 86 -17.01 4.59 8.49
C TRP A 86 -17.30 5.68 7.46
N LYS A 87 -16.28 6.09 6.67
CA LYS A 87 -16.44 7.06 5.59
C LYS A 87 -17.37 6.56 4.48
N LEU A 88 -17.43 5.25 4.24
CA LEU A 88 -18.36 4.64 3.29
C LEU A 88 -19.80 4.68 3.79
N LEU A 89 -20.02 4.37 5.07
CA LEU A 89 -21.34 4.31 5.68
C LEU A 89 -21.93 5.70 5.92
N ASN A 90 -21.12 6.63 6.40
CA ASN A 90 -21.51 8.02 6.66
C ASN A 90 -21.38 8.89 5.41
N ARG A 91 -22.00 8.54 4.31
CA ARG A 91 -22.01 9.26 3.03
C ARG A 91 -22.23 10.78 3.15
N ARG A 92 -21.38 11.50 3.83
CA ARG A 92 -21.22 12.92 3.57
C ARG A 92 -20.37 13.04 2.31
N PRO A 93 -20.76 13.88 1.33
CA PRO A 93 -19.91 14.18 0.19
C PRO A 93 -18.72 15.00 0.70
N GLU A 94 -17.82 14.33 1.43
CA GLU A 94 -16.53 14.90 1.75
C GLU A 94 -15.76 14.95 0.43
N LYS A 95 -15.37 16.15 0.02
CA LYS A 95 -14.42 16.36 -1.07
C LYS A 95 -13.27 15.42 -0.81
N SER A 96 -13.22 14.35 -1.59
CA SER A 96 -12.22 13.28 -1.51
C SER A 96 -10.83 13.89 -1.56
N GLN A 97 -10.16 13.98 -0.43
CA GLN A 97 -8.76 14.41 -0.39
C GLN A 97 -7.82 13.37 -1.01
N THR A 98 -8.34 12.20 -1.38
CA THR A 98 -7.54 11.12 -1.99
C THR A 98 -8.14 10.61 -3.32
N THR A 99 -9.25 11.19 -3.80
CA THR A 99 -9.84 10.85 -5.10
C THR A 99 -10.15 12.11 -5.92
N GLY A 100 -9.34 13.14 -5.75
CA GLY A 100 -9.15 14.12 -6.82
C GLY A 100 -8.73 13.34 -8.08
N ASN A 101 -9.18 13.76 -9.25
CA ASN A 101 -8.63 13.22 -10.50
C ASN A 101 -7.12 13.08 -10.27
N GLY A 102 -6.51 11.88 -10.55
CA GLY A 102 -5.08 11.68 -10.28
C GLY A 102 -4.22 12.83 -10.84
N ARG A 103 -4.71 13.54 -11.87
CA ARG A 103 -4.12 14.78 -12.40
C ARG A 103 -4.07 15.91 -11.39
N ASP A 104 -5.10 16.10 -10.57
CA ASP A 104 -5.11 17.17 -9.54
C ASP A 104 -4.15 16.84 -8.40
N PHE A 105 -4.02 15.55 -8.06
CA PHE A 105 -3.03 15.08 -7.09
C PHE A 105 -1.61 15.28 -7.62
N VAL A 106 -1.32 14.79 -8.83
CA VAL A 106 -0.01 14.96 -9.49
C VAL A 106 0.34 16.44 -9.61
N GLY A 107 -0.60 17.28 -10.01
CA GLY A 107 -0.38 18.72 -10.13
C GLY A 107 -0.01 19.39 -8.80
N LYS A 108 -0.72 19.06 -7.71
CA LYS A 108 -0.43 19.60 -6.36
C LYS A 108 0.92 19.12 -5.83
N GLU A 109 1.23 17.84 -5.94
CA GLU A 109 2.48 17.27 -5.48
C GLU A 109 3.67 17.70 -6.37
N ARG A 110 3.45 17.95 -7.65
CA ARG A 110 4.48 18.53 -8.54
C ARG A 110 4.93 19.91 -8.06
N VAL A 111 4.00 20.78 -7.64
CA VAL A 111 4.36 22.08 -7.03
C VAL A 111 5.16 21.88 -5.75
N ARG A 112 4.79 20.90 -4.94
CA ARG A 112 5.48 20.56 -3.70
C ARG A 112 6.90 20.03 -3.95
N PHE A 113 7.10 19.26 -5.01
CA PHE A 113 8.38 18.67 -5.41
C PHE A 113 9.02 19.37 -6.61
N ALA A 114 8.75 20.65 -6.83
CA ALA A 114 9.28 21.44 -7.97
C ALA A 114 10.81 21.47 -8.06
N TRP A 115 11.52 21.15 -6.97
CA TRP A 115 12.98 20.99 -6.94
C TRP A 115 13.47 19.67 -7.58
N ALA A 116 12.61 18.69 -7.78
CA ALA A 116 12.95 17.43 -8.41
C ALA A 116 12.99 17.60 -9.93
N ARG A 117 14.19 17.73 -10.50
CA ARG A 117 14.41 17.92 -11.95
C ARG A 117 14.28 16.64 -12.76
N SER A 118 14.39 15.47 -12.14
CA SER A 118 14.28 14.16 -12.79
C SER A 118 12.86 13.62 -12.70
N GLU A 119 12.30 13.21 -13.83
CA GLU A 119 11.00 12.53 -13.92
C GLU A 119 10.96 11.29 -12.99
N VAL A 120 12.05 10.53 -12.95
CA VAL A 120 12.19 9.35 -12.09
C VAL A 120 12.10 9.75 -10.62
N LEU A 121 12.84 10.79 -10.22
CA LEU A 121 12.84 11.26 -8.84
C LEU A 121 11.45 11.76 -8.43
N LEU A 122 10.78 12.50 -9.30
CA LEU A 122 9.44 12.99 -9.04
C LEU A 122 8.43 11.84 -8.91
N ALA A 123 8.47 10.85 -9.81
CA ALA A 123 7.62 9.66 -9.71
C ALA A 123 7.90 8.88 -8.41
N THR A 124 9.18 8.71 -8.03
CA THR A 124 9.58 8.07 -6.77
C THR A 124 9.00 8.81 -5.56
N LEU A 125 9.15 10.13 -5.51
CA LEU A 125 8.65 10.96 -4.40
C LEU A 125 7.11 10.93 -4.31
N LEU A 126 6.42 10.91 -5.44
CA LEU A 126 4.96 10.78 -5.49
C LEU A 126 4.51 9.43 -4.93
N THR A 127 5.19 8.33 -5.30
CA THR A 127 4.91 6.99 -4.76
C THR A 127 5.15 6.93 -3.25
N VAL A 128 6.29 7.46 -2.79
CA VAL A 128 6.61 7.48 -1.34
C VAL A 128 5.62 8.35 -0.57
N ALA A 129 5.25 9.51 -1.10
CA ALA A 129 4.28 10.41 -0.47
C ALA A 129 2.89 9.76 -0.35
N ASN A 130 2.51 8.90 -1.31
CA ASN A 130 1.27 8.14 -1.27
C ASN A 130 1.35 6.88 -0.39
N GLY A 131 2.56 6.44 -0.02
CA GLY A 131 2.82 5.16 0.64
C GLY A 131 2.53 5.09 2.15
N GLY A 132 1.82 6.06 2.73
CA GLY A 132 1.47 6.04 4.16
C GLY A 132 0.65 4.81 4.56
N ASP A 133 -0.29 4.39 3.73
CA ASP A 133 -1.10 3.19 3.93
C ASP A 133 -0.25 1.92 3.83
N ASN A 134 0.73 1.90 2.93
CA ASN A 134 1.68 0.79 2.77
C ASN A 134 2.47 0.58 4.06
N LEU A 135 3.05 1.63 4.63
CA LEU A 135 3.83 1.53 5.87
C LEU A 135 2.98 0.99 7.02
N SER A 136 1.73 1.45 7.15
CA SER A 136 0.82 1.04 8.22
C SER A 136 0.44 -0.45 8.18
N VAL A 137 0.51 -1.09 7.01
CA VAL A 137 0.25 -2.52 6.80
C VAL A 137 1.54 -3.34 6.78
N TYR A 138 2.60 -2.86 6.09
CA TYR A 138 3.83 -3.62 5.90
C TYR A 138 4.65 -3.73 7.18
N ILE A 139 4.72 -2.67 8.00
CA ILE A 139 5.48 -2.70 9.27
C ILE A 139 4.95 -3.79 10.21
N PRO A 140 3.66 -3.86 10.57
CA PRO A 140 3.14 -4.94 11.41
C PRO A 140 3.27 -6.31 10.75
N LEU A 141 3.05 -6.43 9.42
CA LEU A 141 3.18 -7.68 8.70
C LEU A 141 4.61 -8.25 8.82
N PHE A 142 5.63 -7.44 8.53
CA PHE A 142 7.04 -7.83 8.65
C PHE A 142 7.46 -8.05 10.10
N SER A 143 6.90 -7.33 11.05
CA SER A 143 7.19 -7.52 12.48
C SER A 143 6.74 -8.88 12.99
N VAL A 144 5.63 -9.40 12.47
CA VAL A 144 5.04 -10.69 12.86
C VAL A 144 5.69 -11.85 12.12
N GLN A 145 5.91 -11.72 10.80
CA GLN A 145 6.39 -12.82 9.94
C GLN A 145 7.78 -12.52 9.37
N ARG A 146 8.75 -12.36 10.25
CA ARG A 146 10.12 -11.95 9.90
C ARG A 146 10.83 -12.90 8.96
N GLU A 147 10.65 -14.20 9.15
CA GLU A 147 11.27 -15.23 8.30
C GLU A 147 10.77 -15.15 6.85
N SER A 148 9.57 -14.63 6.66
CA SER A 148 8.95 -14.49 5.34
C SER A 148 9.21 -13.12 4.67
N MET A 149 9.98 -12.21 5.31
CA MET A 149 10.25 -10.87 4.72
C MET A 149 10.82 -10.93 3.29
N PRO A 150 11.82 -11.78 2.97
CA PRO A 150 12.35 -11.85 1.60
C PRO A 150 11.27 -12.31 0.61
N PHE A 151 10.41 -13.23 1.03
CA PHE A 151 9.30 -13.71 0.21
C PHE A 151 8.28 -12.60 -0.06
N TYR A 152 7.90 -11.83 0.98
CA TYR A 152 7.03 -10.66 0.82
C TYR A 152 7.65 -9.62 -0.13
N ALA A 153 8.94 -9.30 0.03
CA ALA A 153 9.62 -8.35 -0.84
C ALA A 153 9.61 -8.79 -2.31
N LEU A 154 9.83 -10.08 -2.57
CA LEU A 154 9.74 -10.65 -3.91
C LEU A 154 8.33 -10.54 -4.49
N VAL A 155 7.31 -10.93 -3.72
CA VAL A 155 5.90 -10.83 -4.15
C VAL A 155 5.53 -9.37 -4.42
N PHE A 156 5.95 -8.43 -3.56
CA PHE A 156 5.68 -7.00 -3.74
C PHE A 156 6.36 -6.45 -5.00
N ALA A 157 7.59 -6.89 -5.31
CA ALA A 157 8.26 -6.51 -6.56
C ALA A 157 7.49 -7.02 -7.80
N MET A 158 7.02 -8.28 -7.78
CA MET A 158 6.20 -8.82 -8.87
C MET A 158 4.85 -8.09 -8.99
N MET A 159 4.21 -7.81 -7.87
CA MET A 159 2.95 -7.06 -7.84
C MET A 159 3.15 -5.62 -8.32
N THR A 160 4.27 -4.97 -8.02
CA THR A 160 4.60 -3.64 -8.55
C THR A 160 4.69 -3.65 -10.07
N ALA A 161 5.33 -4.67 -10.67
CA ALA A 161 5.36 -4.83 -12.12
C ALA A 161 3.94 -4.98 -12.70
N LEU A 162 3.12 -5.82 -12.06
CA LEU A 162 1.73 -6.03 -12.46
C LEU A 162 0.91 -4.73 -12.35
N TRP A 163 1.11 -3.94 -11.27
CA TRP A 163 0.46 -2.65 -11.09
C TRP A 163 0.87 -1.62 -12.15
N CYS A 164 2.14 -1.60 -12.55
CA CYS A 164 2.60 -0.77 -13.67
C CYS A 164 1.88 -1.15 -14.97
N LEU A 165 1.74 -2.44 -15.27
CA LEU A 165 0.99 -2.92 -16.43
C LEU A 165 -0.48 -2.53 -16.36
N PHE A 166 -1.13 -2.74 -15.22
CA PHE A 166 -2.53 -2.34 -15.03
C PHE A 166 -2.73 -0.83 -15.09
N GLY A 167 -1.84 -0.05 -14.46
CA GLY A 167 -1.86 1.41 -14.52
C GLY A 167 -1.77 1.91 -15.96
N TYR A 168 -0.86 1.35 -16.75
CA TYR A 168 -0.73 1.66 -18.17
C TYR A 168 -1.99 1.27 -18.96
N HIS A 169 -2.54 0.08 -18.73
CA HIS A 169 -3.78 -0.36 -19.40
C HIS A 169 -5.00 0.48 -19.03
N LEU A 170 -5.08 0.97 -17.78
CA LEU A 170 -6.16 1.85 -17.34
C LEU A 170 -6.18 3.21 -18.05
N THR A 171 -5.06 3.62 -18.66
CA THR A 171 -5.04 4.84 -19.48
C THR A 171 -5.93 4.72 -20.72
N THR A 172 -6.00 3.51 -21.28
CA THR A 172 -6.70 3.21 -22.54
C THR A 172 -8.19 2.94 -22.31
N HIS A 173 -8.60 2.42 -21.13
CA HIS A 173 -9.97 1.97 -20.87
C HIS A 173 -10.64 2.69 -19.69
N ARG A 174 -11.42 3.74 -20.00
CA ARG A 174 -12.13 4.56 -19.00
C ARG A 174 -13.13 3.76 -18.14
N ILE A 175 -13.79 2.76 -18.74
CA ILE A 175 -14.81 1.92 -18.08
C ILE A 175 -14.21 1.09 -16.93
N TRP A 176 -13.01 0.53 -17.12
CA TRP A 176 -12.30 -0.25 -16.10
C TRP A 176 -11.89 0.60 -14.91
N ARG A 177 -11.49 1.84 -15.15
CA ARG A 177 -11.12 2.80 -14.10
C ARG A 177 -12.28 3.07 -13.14
N ASP A 178 -13.49 3.27 -13.68
CA ASP A 178 -14.67 3.59 -12.85
C ASP A 178 -15.16 2.35 -12.08
N ARG A 179 -15.10 1.17 -12.68
CA ARG A 179 -15.40 -0.10 -11.99
C ARG A 179 -14.42 -0.34 -10.85
N LEU A 180 -13.12 -0.21 -11.08
CA LEU A 180 -12.10 -0.42 -10.06
C LEU A 180 -12.27 0.56 -8.88
N LYS A 181 -12.56 1.83 -9.14
CA LYS A 181 -12.90 2.82 -8.11
C LYS A 181 -14.09 2.38 -7.26
N ARG A 182 -15.13 1.86 -7.90
CA ARG A 182 -16.35 1.44 -7.20
C ARG A 182 -16.10 0.20 -6.33
N TYR A 183 -15.54 -0.86 -6.88
CA TYR A 183 -15.32 -2.12 -6.17
C TYR A 183 -14.20 -2.00 -5.12
N GLY A 184 -13.08 -1.37 -5.44
CA GLY A 184 -11.98 -1.16 -4.51
C GLY A 184 -12.43 -0.43 -3.24
N ARG A 185 -13.25 0.59 -3.38
CA ARG A 185 -13.79 1.34 -2.24
C ARG A 185 -14.52 0.46 -1.22
N PHE A 186 -15.25 -0.57 -1.69
CA PHE A 186 -15.97 -1.49 -0.81
C PHE A 186 -15.09 -2.60 -0.25
N VAL A 187 -14.19 -3.15 -1.04
CA VAL A 187 -13.40 -4.34 -0.68
C VAL A 187 -12.23 -4.00 0.24
N ILE A 188 -11.55 -2.86 -0.01
CA ILE A 188 -10.35 -2.46 0.75
C ILE A 188 -10.57 -2.41 2.26
N PRO A 189 -11.62 -1.79 2.82
CA PRO A 189 -11.82 -1.72 4.27
C PRO A 189 -11.88 -3.10 4.91
N PHE A 190 -12.55 -4.06 4.26
CA PHE A 190 -12.67 -5.43 4.78
C PHE A 190 -11.33 -6.17 4.78
N ILE A 191 -10.51 -5.99 3.72
CA ILE A 191 -9.17 -6.57 3.67
C ILE A 191 -8.28 -5.98 4.77
N LEU A 192 -8.29 -4.66 4.95
CA LEU A 192 -7.50 -3.99 5.99
C LEU A 192 -7.91 -4.44 7.40
N ILE A 193 -9.22 -4.58 7.66
CA ILE A 193 -9.73 -5.12 8.92
C ILE A 193 -9.26 -6.56 9.11
N ALA A 194 -9.36 -7.41 8.08
CA ALA A 194 -8.92 -8.79 8.16
C ALA A 194 -7.41 -8.91 8.42
N ILE A 195 -6.58 -8.09 7.77
CA ILE A 195 -5.14 -8.04 8.03
C ILE A 195 -4.87 -7.58 9.47
N GLY A 196 -5.53 -6.51 9.93
CA GLY A 196 -5.39 -6.00 11.30
C GLY A 196 -5.75 -7.05 12.34
N LEU A 197 -6.87 -7.75 12.15
CA LEU A 197 -7.29 -8.85 13.02
C LEU A 197 -6.32 -10.03 12.98
N ASN A 198 -5.80 -10.39 11.79
CA ASN A 198 -4.79 -11.44 11.66
C ASN A 198 -3.54 -11.11 12.46
N VAL A 199 -3.01 -9.87 12.34
CA VAL A 199 -1.83 -9.42 13.10
C VAL A 199 -2.11 -9.43 14.61
N LEU A 200 -3.31 -9.01 15.05
CA LEU A 200 -3.72 -9.05 16.45
C LEU A 200 -3.87 -10.48 16.97
N SER A 201 -4.43 -11.41 16.18
CA SER A 201 -4.74 -12.78 16.60
C SER A 201 -3.52 -13.68 16.72
N LEU A 202 -2.42 -13.36 16.03
CA LEU A 202 -1.21 -14.20 16.03
C LEU A 202 -0.48 -14.25 17.38
N ARG A 203 -0.99 -13.61 18.47
CA ARG A 203 -0.25 -13.49 19.73
C ARG A 203 -0.95 -13.73 21.08
N PRO A 204 -2.25 -14.01 21.24
CA PRO A 204 -2.76 -14.35 22.56
C PRO A 204 -2.23 -15.70 23.09
N SER A 205 -1.94 -16.65 22.18
CA SER A 205 -1.62 -18.03 22.55
C SER A 205 -0.17 -18.25 23.03
N GLN A 206 0.74 -17.32 22.77
CA GLN A 206 2.14 -17.45 23.23
C GLN A 206 2.43 -16.71 24.55
N ILE A 207 1.59 -15.74 24.93
CA ILE A 207 1.71 -15.03 26.20
C ILE A 207 1.30 -15.94 27.37
N LEU A 208 0.29 -16.78 27.16
CA LEU A 208 -0.22 -17.71 28.17
C LEU A 208 0.63 -18.96 28.39
N LYS A 209 1.59 -19.25 27.48
CA LYS A 209 2.52 -20.39 27.67
C LYS A 209 3.80 -20.04 28.40
N ASN A 210 4.08 -18.77 28.64
CA ASN A 210 5.30 -18.29 29.31
C ASN A 210 5.02 -17.52 30.61
N LEU A 211 3.78 -17.59 31.14
CA LEU A 211 3.39 -17.30 32.54
C LEU A 211 3.22 -18.59 33.32
#